data_dcd5311b47174a8f5dda779b5f4eae28
#
_entry.id   dcd5311b47174a8f5dda779b5f4eae28
#
_cell.length_a   1.000
_cell.length_b   1.000
_cell.length_c   1.000
_cell.angle_alpha   90.00
_cell.angle_beta   90.00
_cell.angle_gamma   90.00
#
_symmetry.space_group_name_H-M   'P 1'
#
loop_
_entity.id
_entity.type
_entity.pdbx_description
1 polymer ?
#
loop_
_entity_poly.entity_id
_entity_poly.type
_entity_poly.pdbx_seq_one_letter_code
_entity_poly.pdbx_strand_id
1 'polypeptide(L)'
;VDEFAKMVMEDFSNMYLNYKTRHNGKGKPVQLTFIFSPAAASILGATPDGRNAHSQVAYGITPHLTSMKKGITSAINSCCKMPYYSFYGGASSMWDFDNSWINEDIIKALIKTFIEKNGQIFQGNTTSVIDLIKAKTNPEQYENLFVRVGGYSAKFTNLWPELQDEVINRFRHSK
;
A
#
# COMPACT_ATOMS: atom_id res chain seq x y z
N VAL A 1 14.45 7.70 10.03
CA VAL A 1 13.53 6.59 9.71
C VAL A 1 13.90 5.99 8.35
N ASP A 2 13.94 6.80 7.26
CA ASP A 2 14.21 6.31 5.90
C ASP A 2 15.54 5.55 5.79
N GLU A 3 16.63 6.10 6.35
CA GLU A 3 17.95 5.45 6.34
C GLU A 3 17.95 4.11 7.08
N PHE A 4 17.24 4.02 8.21
CA PHE A 4 17.10 2.77 8.95
C PHE A 4 16.31 1.74 8.15
N ALA A 5 15.19 2.14 7.53
CA ALA A 5 14.39 1.26 6.68
C ALA A 5 15.21 0.74 5.48
N LYS A 6 15.99 1.63 4.86
CA LYS A 6 16.92 1.26 3.76
C LYS A 6 17.95 0.23 4.23
N MET A 7 18.59 0.45 5.35
CA MET A 7 19.57 -0.48 5.93
C MET A 7 18.96 -1.88 6.16
N VAL A 8 17.78 -1.94 6.79
CA VAL A 8 17.08 -3.22 7.04
C VAL A 8 16.75 -3.93 5.73
N MET A 9 16.29 -3.19 4.71
CA MET A 9 15.99 -3.77 3.40
C MET A 9 17.26 -4.28 2.69
N GLU A 10 18.37 -3.54 2.77
CA GLU A 10 19.66 -3.94 2.20
C GLU A 10 20.18 -5.19 2.87
N ASP A 11 20.17 -5.27 4.21
CA ASP A 11 20.61 -6.44 4.97
C ASP A 11 19.77 -7.68 4.62
N PHE A 12 18.44 -7.53 4.58
CA PHE A 12 17.53 -8.61 4.19
C PHE A 12 17.79 -9.10 2.77
N SER A 13 17.95 -8.17 1.82
CA SER A 13 18.24 -8.51 0.44
C SER A 13 19.58 -9.24 0.28
N ASN A 14 20.61 -8.75 0.94
CA ASN A 14 21.95 -9.37 0.93
C ASN A 14 21.93 -10.79 1.50
N MET A 15 21.20 -11.02 2.59
CA MET A 15 21.01 -12.33 3.16
C MET A 15 20.34 -13.29 2.15
N TYR A 16 19.27 -12.84 1.50
CA TYR A 16 18.51 -13.63 0.52
C TYR A 16 19.30 -13.94 -0.75
N LEU A 17 20.03 -12.97 -1.28
CA LEU A 17 20.84 -13.12 -2.49
C LEU A 17 22.04 -14.05 -2.30
N ASN A 18 22.55 -14.11 -1.07
CA ASN A 18 23.68 -14.99 -0.71
C ASN A 18 23.22 -16.40 -0.33
N TYR A 19 21.92 -16.59 -0.08
CA TYR A 19 21.39 -17.92 0.23
C TYR A 19 21.25 -18.77 -1.05
N LYS A 20 21.82 -19.97 -1.02
CA LYS A 20 21.65 -20.95 -2.11
C LYS A 20 20.51 -21.89 -1.79
N THR A 21 19.56 -22.00 -2.69
CA THR A 21 18.49 -22.99 -2.58
C THR A 21 19.00 -24.41 -2.81
N ARG A 22 18.17 -25.41 -2.45
CA ARG A 22 18.48 -26.84 -2.67
C ARG A 22 18.91 -27.16 -4.10
N HIS A 23 18.40 -26.44 -5.09
CA HIS A 23 18.70 -26.64 -6.51
C HIS A 23 19.70 -25.62 -7.07
N ASN A 24 20.55 -25.06 -6.19
CA ASN A 24 21.59 -24.09 -6.55
C ASN A 24 21.05 -22.76 -7.15
N GLY A 25 19.78 -22.49 -6.99
CA GLY A 25 19.17 -21.20 -7.33
C GLY A 25 19.44 -20.15 -6.24
N LYS A 26 19.20 -18.89 -6.55
CA LYS A 26 19.26 -17.76 -5.61
C LYS A 26 17.86 -17.30 -5.21
N GLY A 27 17.69 -16.87 -3.98
CA GLY A 27 16.48 -16.18 -3.54
C GLY A 27 16.35 -14.80 -4.20
N LYS A 28 15.12 -14.39 -4.49
CA LYS A 28 14.82 -13.04 -5.00
C LYS A 28 13.83 -12.40 -4.05
N PRO A 29 14.23 -11.39 -3.26
CA PRO A 29 13.32 -10.74 -2.33
C PRO A 29 12.23 -9.97 -3.08
N VAL A 30 11.06 -9.92 -2.47
CA VAL A 30 9.88 -9.20 -2.94
C VAL A 30 9.22 -8.48 -1.79
N GLN A 31 8.69 -7.28 -2.04
CA GLN A 31 7.96 -6.47 -1.06
C GLN A 31 6.53 -6.31 -1.55
N LEU A 32 5.69 -7.26 -1.22
CA LEU A 32 4.28 -7.28 -1.57
C LEU A 32 3.42 -7.52 -0.34
N THR A 33 2.21 -6.97 -0.35
CA THR A 33 1.16 -7.32 0.60
C THR A 33 -0.02 -7.89 -0.17
N PHE A 34 -0.57 -8.99 0.36
CA PHE A 34 -1.71 -9.66 -0.25
C PHE A 34 -3.02 -9.21 0.40
N ILE A 35 -4.13 -9.54 -0.25
CA ILE A 35 -5.51 -9.41 0.22
C ILE A 35 -5.76 -9.96 1.65
N PHE A 36 -4.88 -10.82 2.13
CA PHE A 36 -4.97 -11.40 3.47
C PHE A 36 -4.57 -10.45 4.61
N SER A 37 -4.26 -9.19 4.30
CA SER A 37 -3.94 -8.18 5.32
C SER A 37 -4.99 -8.08 6.45
N PRO A 38 -6.32 -8.04 6.18
CA PRO A 38 -7.32 -8.06 7.24
C PRO A 38 -7.29 -9.34 8.08
N ALA A 39 -7.10 -10.50 7.46
CA ALA A 39 -7.01 -11.78 8.18
C ALA A 39 -5.75 -11.85 9.05
N ALA A 40 -4.59 -11.39 8.51
CA ALA A 40 -3.38 -11.29 9.32
C ALA A 40 -3.53 -10.29 10.46
N ALA A 41 -4.17 -9.14 10.23
CA ALA A 41 -4.44 -8.14 11.24
C ALA A 41 -5.30 -8.68 12.39
N SER A 42 -6.27 -9.54 12.10
CA SER A 42 -7.19 -10.10 13.12
C SER A 42 -6.50 -10.91 14.21
N ILE A 43 -5.31 -11.46 13.94
CA ILE A 43 -4.52 -12.27 14.90
C ILE A 43 -3.34 -11.50 15.51
N LEU A 44 -3.04 -10.30 15.01
CA LEU A 44 -1.91 -9.51 15.48
C LEU A 44 -2.28 -8.61 16.65
N GLY A 45 -1.48 -8.65 17.72
CA GLY A 45 -1.56 -7.70 18.84
C GLY A 45 -1.14 -6.28 18.45
N ALA A 46 -1.19 -5.35 19.42
CA ALA A 46 -0.68 -4.00 19.26
C ALA A 46 0.84 -4.00 19.02
N THR A 47 1.34 -3.00 18.30
CA THR A 47 2.77 -2.84 18.02
C THR A 47 3.33 -1.52 18.58
N PRO A 48 4.63 -1.45 18.93
CA PRO A 48 5.22 -0.28 19.59
C PRO A 48 5.19 1.02 18.77
N ASP A 49 4.97 0.92 17.45
CA ASP A 49 4.85 2.05 16.54
C ASP A 49 3.48 2.78 16.63
N GLY A 50 2.59 2.31 17.49
CA GLY A 50 1.27 2.89 17.72
C GLY A 50 0.13 2.22 16.95
N ARG A 51 0.38 1.08 16.27
CA ARG A 51 -0.69 0.29 15.67
C ARG A 51 -1.48 -0.44 16.76
N ASN A 52 -2.79 -0.28 16.79
CA ASN A 52 -3.68 -0.99 17.71
C ASN A 52 -3.79 -2.49 17.38
N ALA A 53 -4.10 -3.30 18.40
CA ALA A 53 -4.42 -4.71 18.19
C ALA A 53 -5.54 -4.84 17.14
N HIS A 54 -5.43 -5.85 16.30
CA HIS A 54 -6.40 -6.18 15.24
C HIS A 54 -6.57 -5.09 14.16
N SER A 55 -5.82 -3.99 14.22
CA SER A 55 -5.84 -2.98 13.16
C SER A 55 -4.97 -3.40 11.99
N GLN A 56 -5.31 -2.86 10.83
CA GLN A 56 -4.68 -3.11 9.56
C GLN A 56 -3.14 -3.01 9.61
N VAL A 57 -2.46 -3.86 8.86
CA VAL A 57 -1.02 -3.77 8.60
C VAL A 57 -0.73 -2.94 7.35
N ALA A 58 0.52 -2.49 7.18
CA ALA A 58 0.93 -1.73 6.00
C ALA A 58 0.82 -2.56 4.70
N TYR A 59 0.60 -1.88 3.57
CA TYR A 59 0.50 -2.47 2.24
C TYR A 59 1.81 -2.37 1.47
N GLY A 60 2.44 -3.49 1.25
CA GLY A 60 3.70 -3.53 0.52
C GLY A 60 4.71 -2.58 1.13
N ILE A 61 5.22 -1.63 0.33
CA ILE A 61 6.16 -0.60 0.77
C ILE A 61 5.47 0.69 1.25
N THR A 62 4.14 0.79 1.11
CA THR A 62 3.40 1.98 1.56
C THR A 62 3.48 2.12 3.07
N PRO A 63 3.86 3.28 3.62
CA PRO A 63 3.87 3.50 5.05
C PRO A 63 2.50 3.27 5.68
N HIS A 64 2.48 2.79 6.91
CA HIS A 64 1.24 2.64 7.66
C HIS A 64 0.55 4.00 7.86
N LEU A 65 -0.78 4.01 7.86
CA LEU A 65 -1.60 5.25 7.94
C LEU A 65 -1.20 6.16 9.11
N THR A 66 -0.88 5.58 10.27
CA THR A 66 -0.47 6.36 11.46
C THR A 66 0.85 7.09 11.27
N SER A 67 1.68 6.68 10.30
CA SER A 67 3.00 7.28 10.03
C SER A 67 2.98 8.34 8.92
N MET A 68 1.90 8.48 8.16
CA MET A 68 1.80 9.43 7.03
C MET A 68 1.37 10.84 7.43
N LYS A 69 1.84 11.33 8.57
CA LYS A 69 1.48 12.65 9.16
C LYS A 69 1.84 13.86 8.29
N LYS A 70 2.75 13.70 7.33
CA LYS A 70 3.19 14.76 6.41
C LYS A 70 2.54 14.66 5.02
N GLY A 71 1.49 13.84 4.90
CA GLY A 71 0.75 13.65 3.67
C GLY A 71 1.41 12.69 2.67
N ILE A 72 0.67 12.42 1.61
CA ILE A 72 0.98 11.38 0.63
C ILE A 72 2.26 11.66 -0.19
N THR A 73 2.51 12.91 -0.55
CA THR A 73 3.72 13.29 -1.29
C THR A 73 4.99 12.99 -0.51
N SER A 74 4.98 13.26 0.80
CA SER A 74 6.09 12.94 1.70
C SER A 74 6.28 11.42 1.83
N ALA A 75 5.19 10.67 1.91
CA ALA A 75 5.19 9.21 1.95
C ALA A 75 5.77 8.60 0.66
N ILE A 76 5.35 9.08 -0.51
CA ILE A 76 5.91 8.67 -1.81
C ILE A 76 7.41 8.96 -1.86
N ASN A 77 7.84 10.15 -1.44
CA ASN A 77 9.26 10.50 -1.40
C ASN A 77 10.08 9.57 -0.49
N SER A 78 9.54 9.18 0.66
CA SER A 78 10.19 8.22 1.56
C SER A 78 10.28 6.82 0.93
N CYS A 79 9.20 6.34 0.33
CA CYS A 79 9.19 5.05 -0.37
C CYS A 79 10.22 5.00 -1.49
N CYS A 80 10.33 6.07 -2.29
CA CYS A 80 11.27 6.11 -3.41
C CYS A 80 12.77 6.16 -3.01
N LYS A 81 13.09 6.26 -1.71
CA LYS A 81 14.47 6.15 -1.21
C LYS A 81 14.91 4.70 -0.96
N MET A 82 13.99 3.76 -1.02
CA MET A 82 14.26 2.36 -0.72
C MET A 82 15.11 1.69 -1.81
N PRO A 83 15.93 0.67 -1.47
CA PRO A 83 16.89 0.05 -2.38
C PRO A 83 16.22 -0.96 -3.31
N TYR A 84 15.30 -0.51 -4.16
CA TYR A 84 14.52 -1.37 -5.05
C TYR A 84 15.35 -2.17 -6.03
N TYR A 85 16.55 -1.70 -6.36
CA TYR A 85 17.50 -2.42 -7.21
C TYR A 85 17.86 -3.82 -6.69
N SER A 86 17.71 -4.07 -5.39
CA SER A 86 17.96 -5.36 -4.76
C SER A 86 16.71 -6.23 -4.58
N PHE A 87 15.52 -5.70 -4.85
CA PHE A 87 14.23 -6.38 -4.72
C PHE A 87 13.71 -6.85 -6.08
N TYR A 88 14.37 -7.85 -6.64
CA TYR A 88 14.08 -8.35 -8.00
C TYR A 88 12.68 -8.95 -8.17
N GLY A 89 12.00 -9.32 -7.08
CA GLY A 89 10.62 -9.79 -7.11
C GLY A 89 9.59 -8.66 -7.19
N GLY A 90 10.04 -7.41 -7.04
CA GLY A 90 9.22 -6.19 -7.06
C GLY A 90 8.90 -5.63 -5.69
N ALA A 91 8.58 -4.34 -5.67
CA ALA A 91 8.09 -3.62 -4.48
C ALA A 91 6.84 -2.84 -4.85
N SER A 92 5.71 -3.19 -4.23
CA SER A 92 4.41 -2.60 -4.53
C SER A 92 4.05 -1.51 -3.53
N SER A 93 3.58 -0.38 -4.04
CA SER A 93 2.99 0.70 -3.25
C SER A 93 1.53 0.92 -3.64
N MET A 94 0.69 1.23 -2.65
CA MET A 94 -0.73 1.51 -2.81
C MET A 94 -1.03 2.93 -2.34
N TRP A 95 -1.67 3.72 -3.20
CA TRP A 95 -1.98 5.13 -2.96
C TRP A 95 -3.45 5.40 -3.25
N ASP A 96 -4.17 5.84 -2.24
CA ASP A 96 -5.61 6.10 -2.35
C ASP A 96 -5.85 7.60 -2.24
N PHE A 97 -6.51 8.15 -3.27
CA PHE A 97 -6.73 9.58 -3.43
C PHE A 97 -8.23 9.87 -3.42
N ASP A 98 -8.67 10.74 -2.54
CA ASP A 98 -10.04 11.25 -2.61
C ASP A 98 -10.19 12.16 -3.83
N ASN A 99 -11.20 11.91 -4.63
CA ASN A 99 -11.46 12.63 -5.86
C ASN A 99 -11.87 14.11 -5.65
N SER A 100 -12.11 14.52 -4.41
CA SER A 100 -12.45 15.91 -4.08
C SER A 100 -11.27 16.88 -4.25
N TRP A 101 -10.03 16.39 -4.20
CA TRP A 101 -8.84 17.23 -4.29
C TRP A 101 -7.85 16.79 -5.38
N ILE A 102 -7.96 15.56 -5.88
CA ILE A 102 -7.08 15.06 -6.94
C ILE A 102 -7.55 15.53 -8.31
N ASN A 103 -6.62 15.90 -9.16
CA ASN A 103 -6.87 16.22 -10.56
C ASN A 103 -5.78 15.66 -11.46
N GLU A 104 -5.94 15.80 -12.76
CA GLU A 104 -5.02 15.24 -13.75
C GLU A 104 -3.58 15.75 -13.60
N ASP A 105 -3.40 17.03 -13.32
CA ASP A 105 -2.07 17.62 -13.19
C ASP A 105 -1.34 17.11 -11.94
N ILE A 106 -2.06 16.95 -10.83
CA ILE A 106 -1.53 16.38 -9.60
C ILE A 106 -1.14 14.92 -9.83
N ILE A 107 -1.99 14.11 -10.48
CA ILE A 107 -1.67 12.71 -10.79
C ILE A 107 -0.45 12.63 -11.69
N LYS A 108 -0.38 13.43 -12.75
CA LYS A 108 0.79 13.48 -13.64
C LYS A 108 2.07 13.82 -12.89
N ALA A 109 2.03 14.83 -12.02
CA ALA A 109 3.18 15.23 -11.22
C ALA A 109 3.63 14.13 -10.25
N LEU A 110 2.68 13.45 -9.58
CA LEU A 110 2.97 12.34 -8.67
C LEU A 110 3.60 11.16 -9.40
N ILE A 111 3.01 10.73 -10.52
CA ILE A 111 3.52 9.60 -11.32
C ILE A 111 4.89 9.93 -11.90
N LYS A 112 5.08 11.14 -12.45
CA LYS A 112 6.37 11.61 -12.97
C LYS A 112 7.44 11.56 -11.86
N THR A 113 7.15 12.13 -10.70
CA THR A 113 8.07 12.12 -9.56
C THR A 113 8.40 10.69 -9.10
N PHE A 114 7.40 9.81 -9.06
CA PHE A 114 7.57 8.41 -8.69
C PHE A 114 8.53 7.69 -9.65
N ILE A 115 8.37 7.88 -10.95
CA ILE A 115 9.23 7.30 -12.00
C ILE A 115 10.65 7.88 -11.90
N GLU A 116 10.80 9.20 -11.83
CA GLU A 116 12.10 9.89 -11.76
C GLU A 116 12.90 9.48 -10.51
N LYS A 117 12.21 9.07 -9.44
CA LYS A 117 12.82 8.58 -8.20
C LYS A 117 12.95 7.05 -8.12
N ASN A 118 12.81 6.36 -9.26
CA ASN A 118 12.95 4.90 -9.36
C ASN A 118 11.94 4.09 -8.53
N GLY A 119 10.72 4.60 -8.31
CA GLY A 119 9.64 3.81 -7.76
C GLY A 119 9.28 2.65 -8.70
N GLN A 120 8.97 1.46 -8.14
CA GLN A 120 8.75 0.27 -8.98
C GLN A 120 7.30 0.06 -9.38
N ILE A 121 6.41 -0.18 -8.42
CA ILE A 121 5.00 -0.49 -8.69
C ILE A 121 4.13 0.56 -8.00
N PHE A 122 3.45 1.36 -8.80
CA PHE A 122 2.45 2.32 -8.34
C PHE A 122 1.05 1.75 -8.56
N GLN A 123 0.30 1.56 -7.48
CA GLN A 123 -1.12 1.22 -7.57
C GLN A 123 -1.91 2.38 -6.97
N GLY A 124 -2.94 2.83 -7.66
CA GLY A 124 -3.75 3.97 -7.22
C GLY A 124 -5.24 3.73 -7.30
N ASN A 125 -5.97 4.29 -6.35
CA ASN A 125 -7.40 4.52 -6.43
C ASN A 125 -7.68 6.02 -6.47
N THR A 126 -8.65 6.41 -7.28
CA THR A 126 -9.27 7.73 -7.23
C THR A 126 -10.76 7.52 -7.06
N THR A 127 -11.27 7.67 -5.84
CA THR A 127 -12.66 7.35 -5.51
C THR A 127 -13.15 8.32 -4.44
N SER A 128 -14.44 8.61 -4.43
CA SER A 128 -15.08 9.39 -3.38
C SER A 128 -15.25 8.56 -2.11
N VAL A 129 -14.68 9.01 -1.01
CA VAL A 129 -14.88 8.40 0.31
C VAL A 129 -16.36 8.41 0.70
N ILE A 130 -17.07 9.47 0.34
CA ILE A 130 -18.51 9.60 0.59
C ILE A 130 -19.27 8.49 -0.14
N ASP A 131 -18.91 8.19 -1.38
CA ASP A 131 -19.58 7.15 -2.17
C ASP A 131 -19.24 5.75 -1.65
N LEU A 132 -18.03 5.51 -1.19
CA LEU A 132 -17.66 4.26 -0.52
C LEU A 132 -18.50 4.03 0.74
N ILE A 133 -18.68 5.07 1.58
CA ILE A 133 -19.50 4.98 2.78
C ILE A 133 -20.98 4.72 2.43
N LYS A 134 -21.51 5.41 1.43
CA LYS A 134 -22.90 5.19 0.95
C LYS A 134 -23.08 3.82 0.35
N ALA A 135 -22.09 3.30 -0.37
CA ALA A 135 -22.13 1.98 -1.00
C ALA A 135 -22.24 0.84 0.03
N LYS A 136 -21.74 1.03 1.26
CA LYS A 136 -21.94 0.06 2.36
C LYS A 136 -23.40 -0.04 2.82
N THR A 137 -24.13 1.07 2.77
CA THR A 137 -25.53 1.13 3.25
C THR A 137 -26.54 0.91 2.13
N ASN A 138 -26.20 1.28 0.90
CA ASN A 138 -27.08 1.19 -0.28
C ASN A 138 -26.34 0.53 -1.45
N PRO A 139 -25.94 -0.74 -1.37
CA PRO A 139 -25.06 -1.38 -2.36
C PRO A 139 -25.67 -1.40 -3.77
N GLU A 140 -26.98 -1.50 -3.89
CA GLU A 140 -27.69 -1.56 -5.18
C GLU A 140 -27.48 -0.30 -6.03
N GLN A 141 -27.30 0.87 -5.40
CA GLN A 141 -27.06 2.14 -6.11
C GLN A 141 -25.60 2.29 -6.59
N TYR A 142 -24.70 1.44 -6.08
CA TYR A 142 -23.25 1.51 -6.30
C TYR A 142 -22.67 0.23 -6.90
N GLU A 143 -23.47 -0.55 -7.63
CA GLU A 143 -23.03 -1.82 -8.22
C GLU A 143 -21.80 -1.71 -9.14
N ASN A 144 -21.57 -0.54 -9.73
CA ASN A 144 -20.45 -0.28 -10.63
C ASN A 144 -19.30 0.50 -9.98
N LEU A 145 -19.28 0.59 -8.65
CA LEU A 145 -18.18 1.20 -7.92
C LEU A 145 -17.02 0.21 -7.82
N PHE A 146 -15.94 0.48 -8.55
CA PHE A 146 -14.73 -0.35 -8.55
C PHE A 146 -13.64 0.29 -7.70
N VAL A 147 -12.90 -0.56 -6.99
CA VAL A 147 -11.71 -0.17 -6.21
C VAL A 147 -10.54 -1.10 -6.50
N ARG A 148 -9.33 -0.54 -6.41
CA ARG A 148 -8.10 -1.32 -6.42
C ARG A 148 -7.88 -1.91 -5.03
N VAL A 149 -7.92 -3.23 -4.91
CA VAL A 149 -7.79 -3.90 -3.62
C VAL A 149 -6.32 -4.13 -3.26
N GLY A 150 -5.60 -4.83 -4.11
CA GLY A 150 -4.18 -5.12 -3.95
C GLY A 150 -3.74 -6.06 -5.06
N GLY A 151 -3.17 -5.50 -6.15
CA GLY A 151 -2.83 -6.27 -7.35
C GLY A 151 -4.01 -6.55 -8.30
N TYR A 152 -5.26 -6.37 -7.88
CA TYR A 152 -6.46 -6.51 -8.69
C TYR A 152 -7.51 -5.45 -8.33
N SER A 153 -8.50 -5.25 -9.19
CA SER A 153 -9.66 -4.39 -8.96
C SER A 153 -10.91 -5.24 -8.80
N ALA A 154 -11.80 -4.82 -7.91
CA ALA A 154 -13.07 -5.49 -7.66
C ALA A 154 -14.20 -4.47 -7.46
N LYS A 155 -15.43 -4.93 -7.64
CA LYS A 155 -16.61 -4.16 -7.22
C LYS A 155 -16.57 -4.01 -5.69
N PHE A 156 -16.64 -2.78 -5.21
CA PHE A 156 -16.57 -2.48 -3.79
C PHE A 156 -17.68 -3.18 -2.99
N THR A 157 -18.89 -3.22 -3.57
CA THR A 157 -20.07 -3.85 -2.95
C THR A 157 -19.95 -5.37 -2.79
N ASN A 158 -19.09 -6.03 -3.55
CA ASN A 158 -18.84 -7.48 -3.47
C ASN A 158 -17.74 -7.85 -2.46
N LEU A 159 -17.05 -6.85 -1.89
CA LEU A 159 -16.03 -7.10 -0.86
C LEU A 159 -16.70 -7.44 0.46
N TRP A 160 -16.07 -8.30 1.27
CA TRP A 160 -16.54 -8.57 2.63
C TRP A 160 -16.36 -7.32 3.52
N PRO A 161 -17.17 -7.15 4.57
CA PRO A 161 -17.26 -5.90 5.34
C PRO A 161 -15.93 -5.37 5.86
N GLU A 162 -15.05 -6.22 6.36
CA GLU A 162 -13.76 -5.85 6.91
C GLU A 162 -12.83 -5.27 5.83
N LEU A 163 -12.91 -5.80 4.60
CA LEU A 163 -12.14 -5.29 3.48
C LEU A 163 -12.72 -3.96 2.95
N GLN A 164 -14.04 -3.78 2.99
CA GLN A 164 -14.67 -2.50 2.69
C GLN A 164 -14.21 -1.41 3.66
N ASP A 165 -14.19 -1.72 4.97
CA ASP A 165 -13.71 -0.80 6.00
C ASP A 165 -12.25 -0.46 5.82
N GLU A 166 -11.45 -1.44 5.46
CA GLU A 166 -10.05 -1.26 5.17
C GLU A 166 -9.84 -0.31 3.98
N VAL A 167 -10.54 -0.52 2.86
CA VAL A 167 -10.48 0.35 1.69
C VAL A 167 -10.86 1.79 2.06
N ILE A 168 -11.95 2.00 2.80
CA ILE A 168 -12.37 3.32 3.28
C ILE A 168 -11.28 3.95 4.16
N ASN A 169 -10.67 3.19 5.05
CA ASN A 169 -9.66 3.69 5.97
C ASN A 169 -8.38 4.15 5.25
N ARG A 170 -8.05 3.59 4.08
CA ARG A 170 -6.88 4.02 3.28
C ARG A 170 -6.94 5.48 2.85
N PHE A 171 -8.13 6.04 2.68
CA PHE A 171 -8.33 7.43 2.27
C PHE A 171 -8.19 8.45 3.41
N ARG A 172 -8.14 8.00 4.69
CA ARG A 172 -8.11 8.91 5.86
C ARG A 172 -6.85 9.76 5.99
N HIS A 173 -5.78 9.42 5.28
CA HIS A 173 -4.53 10.17 5.26
C HIS A 173 -4.50 11.30 4.23
N SER A 174 -5.54 11.44 3.42
CA SER A 174 -5.63 12.46 2.38
C SER A 174 -6.16 13.82 2.87
N LYS A 175 -6.19 14.05 4.19
CA LYS A 175 -6.54 15.36 4.79
C LYS A 175 -5.29 16.11 5.25
#